data_df20d2969bf106dfc2691f88ae26487d
#
_entry.id   df20d2969bf106dfc2691f88ae26487d
#
_cell.length_a   1.000
_cell.length_b   1.000
_cell.length_c   1.000
_cell.angle_alpha   90.00
_cell.angle_beta   90.00
_cell.angle_gamma   90.00
#
_symmetry.space_group_name_H-M   'P 1'
#
loop_
_entity.id
_entity.type
_entity.pdbx_description
1 polymer ?
#
loop_
_entity_poly.entity_id
_entity_poly.type
_entity_poly.pdbx_seq_one_letter_code
_entity_poly.pdbx_strand_id
1 'polypeptide(L)'
;DAERQATKEAGEIAGLNVLRIVNEPTAAALAYGLDKGKEDELILVFDLGGGTFDVSLLEVGKDEDGFSTIQVRATSGDNRLGGDDWDQRIVEWLLAQVKANTGADLSKDKIALQRLQEAAEQAKKELSSASSTNISLQYLSVTPEGPIHLDEKLTRAKFEELTHDLLERTKKPVLDVIKEAGVTISEISEVILVGGSTRMPAVSELVKELTGREPNKGVNP
;
A
#
# COMPACT_ATOMS: atom_id res chain seq x y z
N ASP A 1 17.96 16.67 -5.39
CA ASP A 1 17.92 17.62 -6.52
C ASP A 1 18.21 16.95 -7.86
N ALA A 2 19.18 16.02 -7.96
CA ALA A 2 19.47 15.30 -9.21
C ALA A 2 18.30 14.48 -9.72
N GLU A 3 17.59 13.77 -8.87
CA GLU A 3 16.40 12.96 -9.24
C GLU A 3 15.24 13.86 -9.69
N ARG A 4 15.04 15.01 -9.04
CA ARG A 4 14.03 15.99 -9.44
C ARG A 4 14.33 16.55 -10.83
N GLN A 5 15.58 16.87 -11.10
CA GLN A 5 16.03 17.36 -12.40
C GLN A 5 15.84 16.28 -13.48
N ALA A 6 16.21 15.04 -13.20
CA ALA A 6 16.02 13.92 -14.12
C ALA A 6 14.54 13.67 -14.44
N THR A 7 13.65 13.78 -13.45
CA THR A 7 12.20 13.65 -13.65
C THR A 7 11.66 14.76 -14.55
N LYS A 8 12.11 16.01 -14.32
CA LYS A 8 11.74 17.15 -15.17
C LYS A 8 12.19 16.94 -16.62
N GLU A 9 13.45 16.58 -16.81
CA GLU A 9 14.03 16.31 -18.12
C GLU A 9 13.31 15.17 -18.85
N ALA A 10 12.95 14.10 -18.14
CA ALA A 10 12.17 13.00 -18.71
C ALA A 10 10.81 13.47 -19.25
N GLY A 11 10.13 14.32 -18.51
CA GLY A 11 8.86 14.94 -18.97
C GLY A 11 9.06 15.81 -20.21
N GLU A 12 10.12 16.62 -20.22
CA GLU A 12 10.44 17.48 -21.37
C GLU A 12 10.82 16.66 -22.62
N ILE A 13 11.61 15.59 -22.46
CA ILE A 13 11.96 14.65 -23.53
C ILE A 13 10.69 13.98 -24.12
N ALA A 14 9.71 13.69 -23.27
CA ALA A 14 8.42 13.14 -23.70
C ALA A 14 7.52 14.18 -24.40
N GLY A 15 7.97 15.42 -24.55
CA GLY A 15 7.24 16.50 -25.22
C GLY A 15 6.24 17.25 -24.32
N LEU A 16 6.34 17.06 -23.01
CA LEU A 16 5.48 17.75 -22.03
C LEU A 16 6.09 19.09 -21.60
N ASN A 17 5.23 20.06 -21.34
CA ASN A 17 5.63 21.30 -20.67
C ASN A 17 5.55 21.11 -19.16
N VAL A 18 6.70 20.88 -18.51
CA VAL A 18 6.78 20.65 -17.07
C VAL A 18 6.72 21.99 -16.33
N LEU A 19 5.60 22.23 -15.66
CA LEU A 19 5.37 23.47 -14.90
C LEU A 19 6.07 23.41 -13.54
N ARG A 20 6.03 22.28 -12.85
CA ARG A 20 6.58 22.10 -11.52
C ARG A 20 6.79 20.64 -11.18
N ILE A 21 7.80 20.35 -10.36
CA ILE A 21 7.99 19.06 -9.67
C ILE A 21 7.42 19.19 -8.25
N VAL A 22 6.54 18.26 -7.88
CA VAL A 22 5.92 18.18 -6.55
C VAL A 22 6.21 16.79 -5.99
N ASN A 23 6.63 16.69 -4.73
CA ASN A 23 6.83 15.39 -4.10
C ASN A 23 5.48 14.66 -3.85
N GLU A 24 5.51 13.34 -3.80
CA GLU A 24 4.30 12.51 -3.70
C GLU A 24 3.43 12.82 -2.47
N PRO A 25 3.95 12.92 -1.23
CA PRO A 25 3.11 13.22 -0.08
C PRO A 25 2.46 14.60 -0.15
N THR A 26 3.15 15.60 -0.69
CA THR A 26 2.57 16.93 -0.92
C THR A 26 1.46 16.87 -1.97
N ALA A 27 1.68 16.15 -3.06
CA ALA A 27 0.67 15.94 -4.10
C ALA A 27 -0.59 15.25 -3.54
N ALA A 28 -0.39 14.24 -2.68
CA ALA A 28 -1.48 13.56 -2.00
C ALA A 28 -2.30 14.53 -1.12
N ALA A 29 -1.63 15.35 -0.31
CA ALA A 29 -2.30 16.35 0.54
C ALA A 29 -3.13 17.34 -0.31
N LEU A 30 -2.57 17.80 -1.43
CA LEU A 30 -3.28 18.67 -2.37
C LEU A 30 -4.50 17.98 -3.00
N ALA A 31 -4.38 16.72 -3.39
CA ALA A 31 -5.47 15.92 -3.95
C ALA A 31 -6.63 15.76 -2.97
N TYR A 32 -6.34 15.62 -1.69
CA TYR A 32 -7.35 15.57 -0.63
C TYR A 32 -7.91 16.95 -0.26
N GLY A 33 -7.38 18.05 -0.85
CA GLY A 33 -7.83 19.41 -0.59
C GLY A 33 -7.46 19.93 0.80
N LEU A 34 -6.46 19.35 1.45
CA LEU A 34 -6.05 19.69 2.81
C LEU A 34 -5.22 20.97 2.89
N ASP A 35 -4.81 21.52 1.75
CA ASP A 35 -4.19 22.84 1.61
C ASP A 35 -5.16 24.00 1.89
N LYS A 36 -6.46 23.71 1.89
CA LYS A 36 -7.55 24.70 2.11
C LYS A 36 -8.05 24.73 3.56
N GLY A 37 -7.43 23.92 4.42
CA GLY A 37 -7.82 23.80 5.81
C GLY A 37 -7.44 24.98 6.68
N LYS A 38 -7.63 24.80 7.98
CA LYS A 38 -7.24 25.76 9.01
C LYS A 38 -5.73 25.83 9.16
N GLU A 39 -5.24 26.90 9.74
CA GLU A 39 -3.82 27.11 10.03
C GLU A 39 -3.26 25.99 10.92
N ASP A 40 -1.99 25.65 10.72
CA ASP A 40 -1.17 24.75 11.55
C ASP A 40 -1.74 23.31 11.71
N GLU A 41 -2.16 22.69 10.61
CA GLU A 41 -2.55 21.29 10.60
C GLU A 41 -1.35 20.36 10.38
N LEU A 42 -1.33 19.24 11.12
CA LEU A 42 -0.42 18.13 10.92
C LEU A 42 -1.16 16.99 10.21
N ILE A 43 -0.61 16.57 9.08
CA ILE A 43 -1.18 15.54 8.22
C ILE A 43 -0.22 14.36 8.13
N LEU A 44 -0.67 13.18 8.52
CA LEU A 44 0.05 11.94 8.34
C LEU A 44 -0.35 11.30 7.00
N VAL A 45 0.63 11.10 6.13
CA VAL A 45 0.45 10.40 4.85
C VAL A 45 0.99 8.99 4.98
N PHE A 46 0.11 8.02 4.86
CA PHE A 46 0.42 6.59 4.89
C PHE A 46 0.29 6.05 3.47
N ASP A 47 1.43 5.77 2.84
CA ASP A 47 1.52 5.34 1.44
C ASP A 47 2.01 3.89 1.35
N LEU A 48 1.11 2.97 1.07
CA LEU A 48 1.41 1.56 0.84
C LEU A 48 1.14 1.22 -0.63
N GLY A 49 2.21 1.28 -1.41
CA GLY A 49 2.22 0.92 -2.83
C GLY A 49 2.43 -0.57 -3.08
N GLY A 50 2.73 -0.93 -4.32
CA GLY A 50 3.01 -2.33 -4.69
C GLY A 50 4.33 -2.86 -4.14
N GLY A 51 5.38 -2.05 -4.14
CA GLY A 51 6.74 -2.47 -3.75
C GLY A 51 7.32 -1.77 -2.53
N THR A 52 6.83 -0.59 -2.18
CA THR A 52 7.36 0.23 -1.09
C THR A 52 6.27 0.73 -0.15
N PHE A 53 6.68 1.00 1.08
CA PHE A 53 5.87 1.64 2.10
C PHE A 53 6.55 2.92 2.57
N ASP A 54 5.84 4.04 2.51
CA ASP A 54 6.33 5.35 2.90
C ASP A 54 5.34 6.04 3.85
N VAL A 55 5.88 6.68 4.87
CA VAL A 55 5.13 7.50 5.82
C VAL A 55 5.75 8.88 5.87
N SER A 56 4.91 9.89 5.76
CA SER A 56 5.34 11.29 5.85
C SER A 56 4.44 12.07 6.79
N LEU A 57 5.03 12.95 7.57
CA LEU A 57 4.30 13.92 8.36
C LEU A 57 4.47 15.30 7.73
N LEU A 58 3.35 15.90 7.34
CA LEU A 58 3.29 17.20 6.72
C LEU A 58 2.72 18.22 7.69
N GLU A 59 3.26 19.42 7.67
CA GLU A 59 2.69 20.60 8.32
C GLU A 59 2.11 21.52 7.24
N VAL A 60 0.83 21.82 7.38
CA VAL A 60 0.13 22.78 6.52
C VAL A 60 -0.04 24.06 7.30
N GLY A 61 0.46 25.15 6.77
CA GLY A 61 0.36 26.47 7.37
C GLY A 61 0.02 27.52 6.33
N LYS A 62 0.05 28.78 6.75
CA LYS A 62 -0.02 29.94 5.85
C LYS A 62 1.21 30.80 6.04
N ASP A 63 1.70 31.35 4.93
CA ASP A 63 2.77 32.33 4.97
C ASP A 63 2.25 33.74 5.38
N GLU A 64 3.15 34.70 5.47
CA GLU A 64 2.84 36.06 5.87
C GLU A 64 1.84 36.76 4.92
N ASP A 65 1.78 36.29 3.66
CA ASP A 65 0.87 36.79 2.64
C ASP A 65 -0.48 36.02 2.61
N GLY A 66 -0.64 35.02 3.48
CA GLY A 66 -1.84 34.18 3.60
C GLY A 66 -1.95 33.06 2.58
N PHE A 67 -0.88 32.75 1.85
CA PHE A 67 -0.83 31.58 0.97
C PHE A 67 -0.55 30.30 1.75
N SER A 68 -1.24 29.22 1.37
CA SER A 68 -1.02 27.91 1.97
C SER A 68 0.39 27.40 1.68
N THR A 69 1.06 26.93 2.73
CA THR A 69 2.38 26.28 2.66
C THR A 69 2.27 24.85 3.16
N ILE A 70 2.97 23.94 2.50
CA ILE A 70 3.08 22.53 2.94
C ILE A 70 4.56 22.21 3.12
N GLN A 71 4.91 21.79 4.34
CA GLN A 71 6.28 21.42 4.69
C GLN A 71 6.32 19.97 5.18
N VAL A 72 7.27 19.19 4.66
CA VAL A 72 7.55 17.84 5.16
C VAL A 72 8.36 17.95 6.45
N ARG A 73 7.81 17.47 7.56
CA ARG A 73 8.44 17.50 8.89
C ARG A 73 9.31 16.30 9.17
N ALA A 74 8.87 15.13 8.76
CA ALA A 74 9.59 13.87 8.92
C ALA A 74 9.11 12.84 7.91
N THR A 75 9.98 11.91 7.55
CA THR A 75 9.67 10.77 6.67
C THR A 75 10.30 9.50 7.21
N SER A 76 9.62 8.39 7.02
CA SER A 76 10.14 7.06 7.28
C SER A 76 9.50 6.07 6.32
N GLY A 77 9.90 4.81 6.36
CA GLY A 77 9.31 3.80 5.52
C GLY A 77 10.05 2.48 5.56
N ASP A 78 9.62 1.58 4.68
CA ASP A 78 10.24 0.29 4.42
C ASP A 78 10.21 0.05 2.90
N ASN A 79 11.36 0.19 2.27
CA ASN A 79 11.51 0.05 0.81
C ASN A 79 11.43 -1.41 0.32
N ARG A 80 11.22 -2.36 1.22
CA ARG A 80 11.05 -3.79 0.93
C ARG A 80 9.67 -4.30 1.38
N LEU A 81 8.73 -3.40 1.60
CA LEU A 81 7.37 -3.72 2.00
C LEU A 81 6.39 -3.06 1.05
N GLY A 82 5.55 -3.85 0.43
CA GLY A 82 4.50 -3.38 -0.47
C GLY A 82 3.44 -4.43 -0.70
N GLY A 83 2.39 -4.08 -1.43
CA GLY A 83 1.26 -4.97 -1.74
C GLY A 83 1.67 -6.29 -2.39
N ASP A 84 2.80 -6.31 -3.10
CA ASP A 84 3.35 -7.53 -3.71
C ASP A 84 3.72 -8.59 -2.66
N ASP A 85 4.11 -8.17 -1.45
CA ASP A 85 4.39 -9.09 -0.34
C ASP A 85 3.12 -9.76 0.17
N TRP A 86 1.99 -9.04 0.18
CA TRP A 86 0.67 -9.63 0.48
C TRP A 86 0.28 -10.65 -0.57
N ASP A 87 0.47 -10.35 -1.84
CA ASP A 87 0.23 -11.30 -2.94
C ASP A 87 1.08 -12.56 -2.78
N GLN A 88 2.35 -12.40 -2.46
CA GLN A 88 3.27 -13.52 -2.28
C GLN A 88 2.83 -14.48 -1.17
N ARG A 89 2.26 -13.97 -0.08
CA ARG A 89 1.70 -14.82 0.99
C ARG A 89 0.52 -15.67 0.50
N ILE A 90 -0.30 -15.14 -0.38
CA ILE A 90 -1.38 -15.90 -1.02
C ILE A 90 -0.79 -16.97 -1.94
N VAL A 91 0.22 -16.63 -2.76
CA VAL A 91 0.90 -17.60 -3.65
C VAL A 91 1.48 -18.75 -2.84
N GLU A 92 2.18 -18.47 -1.76
CA GLU A 92 2.76 -19.49 -0.88
C GLU A 92 1.68 -20.41 -0.26
N TRP A 93 0.57 -19.83 0.16
CA TRP A 93 -0.57 -20.59 0.67
C TRP A 93 -1.18 -21.48 -0.40
N LEU A 94 -1.38 -20.98 -1.63
CA LEU A 94 -1.90 -21.76 -2.76
C LEU A 94 -0.95 -22.90 -3.15
N LEU A 95 0.36 -22.66 -3.16
CA LEU A 95 1.36 -23.71 -3.40
C LEU A 95 1.27 -24.83 -2.34
N ALA A 96 1.08 -24.46 -1.08
CA ALA A 96 0.89 -25.41 0.01
C ALA A 96 -0.40 -26.21 -0.14
N GLN A 97 -1.49 -25.59 -0.57
CA GLN A 97 -2.77 -26.26 -0.82
C GLN A 97 -2.65 -27.26 -1.97
N VAL A 98 -2.00 -26.87 -3.06
CA VAL A 98 -1.74 -27.79 -4.19
C VAL A 98 -0.92 -28.98 -3.73
N LYS A 99 0.12 -28.77 -2.99
CA LYS A 99 0.99 -29.84 -2.46
C LYS A 99 0.23 -30.77 -1.49
N ALA A 100 -0.61 -30.22 -0.61
CA ALA A 100 -1.42 -31.01 0.31
C ALA A 100 -2.48 -31.86 -0.41
N ASN A 101 -3.09 -31.33 -1.47
CA ASN A 101 -4.19 -31.99 -2.17
C ASN A 101 -3.72 -32.95 -3.25
N THR A 102 -2.59 -32.68 -3.90
CA THR A 102 -2.12 -33.44 -5.09
C THR A 102 -0.73 -34.04 -4.91
N GLY A 103 0.05 -33.61 -3.90
CA GLY A 103 1.45 -33.97 -3.71
C GLY A 103 2.42 -33.24 -4.64
N ALA A 104 1.93 -32.42 -5.57
CA ALA A 104 2.75 -31.70 -6.53
C ALA A 104 3.37 -30.42 -5.94
N ASP A 105 4.67 -30.24 -6.19
CA ASP A 105 5.40 -29.02 -5.86
C ASP A 105 5.56 -28.15 -7.11
N LEU A 106 4.79 -27.05 -7.18
CA LEU A 106 4.80 -26.12 -8.32
C LEU A 106 5.72 -24.90 -8.08
N SER A 107 6.52 -24.90 -7.02
CA SER A 107 7.39 -23.77 -6.65
C SER A 107 8.45 -23.39 -7.68
N LYS A 108 8.74 -24.28 -8.63
CA LYS A 108 9.69 -24.07 -9.72
C LYS A 108 9.05 -24.00 -11.12
N ASP A 109 7.74 -24.15 -11.19
CA ASP A 109 6.98 -24.02 -12.44
C ASP A 109 6.66 -22.54 -12.71
N LYS A 110 7.43 -21.91 -13.58
CA LYS A 110 7.34 -20.48 -13.87
C LYS A 110 5.98 -20.06 -14.43
N ILE A 111 5.37 -20.89 -15.27
CA ILE A 111 4.06 -20.60 -15.88
C ILE A 111 2.97 -20.69 -14.80
N ALA A 112 3.01 -21.73 -13.95
CA ALA A 112 2.09 -21.86 -12.83
C ALA A 112 2.25 -20.70 -11.84
N LEU A 113 3.48 -20.32 -11.50
CA LEU A 113 3.75 -19.19 -10.59
C LEU A 113 3.21 -17.87 -11.13
N GLN A 114 3.33 -17.61 -12.43
CA GLN A 114 2.77 -16.42 -13.06
C GLN A 114 1.25 -16.37 -12.89
N ARG A 115 0.58 -17.46 -13.17
CA ARG A 115 -0.88 -17.58 -13.00
C ARG A 115 -1.32 -17.46 -11.55
N LEU A 116 -0.56 -18.05 -10.62
CA LEU A 116 -0.81 -17.92 -9.18
C LEU A 116 -0.64 -16.47 -8.70
N GLN A 117 0.39 -15.79 -9.21
CA GLN A 117 0.65 -14.38 -8.87
C GLN A 117 -0.51 -13.48 -9.30
N GLU A 118 -0.99 -13.63 -10.53
CA GLU A 118 -2.11 -12.86 -11.04
C GLU A 118 -3.41 -13.15 -10.26
N ALA A 119 -3.67 -14.42 -9.96
CA ALA A 119 -4.82 -14.82 -9.17
C ALA A 119 -4.74 -14.32 -7.72
N ALA A 120 -3.55 -14.31 -7.12
CA ALA A 120 -3.31 -13.78 -5.78
C ALA A 120 -3.59 -12.28 -5.71
N GLU A 121 -3.09 -11.49 -6.64
CA GLU A 121 -3.37 -10.06 -6.72
C GLU A 121 -4.87 -9.78 -6.85
N GLN A 122 -5.54 -10.51 -7.72
CA GLN A 122 -6.98 -10.39 -7.89
C GLN A 122 -7.74 -10.76 -6.62
N ALA A 123 -7.37 -11.83 -5.95
CA ALA A 123 -7.97 -12.24 -4.68
C ALA A 123 -7.77 -11.17 -3.58
N LYS A 124 -6.58 -10.60 -3.47
CA LYS A 124 -6.31 -9.48 -2.55
C LYS A 124 -7.27 -8.31 -2.80
N LYS A 125 -7.45 -7.92 -4.06
CA LYS A 125 -8.37 -6.83 -4.44
C LYS A 125 -9.81 -7.15 -4.07
N GLU A 126 -10.28 -8.36 -4.34
CA GLU A 126 -11.64 -8.79 -4.02
C GLU A 126 -11.90 -8.84 -2.51
N LEU A 127 -10.93 -9.26 -1.71
CA LEU A 127 -11.02 -9.31 -0.25
C LEU A 127 -11.02 -7.93 0.42
N SER A 128 -10.78 -6.86 -0.31
CA SER A 128 -10.98 -5.49 0.18
C SER A 128 -12.46 -5.12 0.34
N SER A 129 -13.34 -5.78 -0.41
CA SER A 129 -14.80 -5.53 -0.36
C SER A 129 -15.62 -6.76 0.05
N ALA A 130 -15.09 -7.96 -0.14
CA ALA A 130 -15.76 -9.22 0.18
C ALA A 130 -15.10 -9.94 1.36
N SER A 131 -15.89 -10.73 2.10
CA SER A 131 -15.38 -11.51 3.23
C SER A 131 -14.69 -12.82 2.80
N SER A 132 -14.89 -13.24 1.55
CA SER A 132 -14.24 -14.39 0.96
C SER A 132 -14.19 -14.28 -0.56
N THR A 133 -13.27 -15.01 -1.17
CA THR A 133 -13.17 -15.13 -2.62
C THR A 133 -12.82 -16.57 -3.01
N ASN A 134 -13.23 -16.99 -4.20
CA ASN A 134 -12.85 -18.28 -4.76
C ASN A 134 -11.73 -18.09 -5.79
N ILE A 135 -10.70 -18.90 -5.66
CA ILE A 135 -9.54 -18.91 -6.58
C ILE A 135 -9.62 -20.22 -7.36
N SER A 136 -9.97 -20.13 -8.64
CA SER A 136 -10.13 -21.29 -9.52
C SER A 136 -9.23 -21.14 -10.75
N LEU A 137 -8.29 -22.07 -10.91
CA LEU A 137 -7.36 -22.12 -12.02
C LEU A 137 -7.35 -23.51 -12.63
N GLN A 138 -7.93 -23.63 -13.82
CA GLN A 138 -7.96 -24.87 -14.57
C GLN A 138 -6.63 -25.09 -15.29
N TYR A 139 -6.18 -26.34 -15.34
CA TYR A 139 -4.90 -26.72 -15.98
C TYR A 139 -3.73 -25.85 -15.50
N LEU A 140 -3.60 -25.71 -14.21
CA LEU A 140 -2.51 -24.92 -13.59
C LEU A 140 -1.15 -25.51 -13.94
N SER A 141 -1.06 -26.86 -13.95
CA SER A 141 0.10 -27.60 -14.39
C SER A 141 -0.31 -28.99 -14.88
N VAL A 142 0.60 -29.71 -15.50
CA VAL A 142 0.42 -31.09 -15.93
C VAL A 142 1.54 -31.93 -15.34
N THR A 143 1.18 -33.01 -14.64
CA THR A 143 2.11 -33.96 -14.04
C THR A 143 1.96 -35.34 -14.71
N PRO A 144 2.89 -36.29 -14.45
CA PRO A 144 2.71 -37.68 -14.91
C PRO A 144 1.41 -38.33 -14.47
N GLU A 145 0.84 -37.90 -13.33
CA GLU A 145 -0.43 -38.36 -12.78
C GLU A 145 -1.64 -37.66 -13.41
N GLY A 146 -1.43 -36.66 -14.24
CA GLY A 146 -2.46 -35.91 -14.92
C GLY A 146 -2.43 -34.40 -14.68
N PRO A 147 -3.43 -33.67 -15.20
CA PRO A 147 -3.52 -32.24 -15.01
C PRO A 147 -3.83 -31.87 -13.56
N ILE A 148 -3.30 -30.72 -13.13
CA ILE A 148 -3.59 -30.13 -11.83
C ILE A 148 -4.50 -28.93 -12.02
N HIS A 149 -5.62 -28.95 -11.31
CA HIS A 149 -6.57 -27.85 -11.20
C HIS A 149 -6.56 -27.30 -9.78
N LEU A 150 -6.70 -26.00 -9.65
CA LEU A 150 -6.83 -25.33 -8.37
C LEU A 150 -8.26 -24.81 -8.19
N ASP A 151 -8.88 -25.11 -7.06
CA ASP A 151 -10.15 -24.54 -6.63
C ASP A 151 -10.11 -24.37 -5.11
N GLU A 152 -9.86 -23.16 -4.66
CA GLU A 152 -9.69 -22.82 -3.24
C GLU A 152 -10.53 -21.62 -2.86
N LYS A 153 -11.10 -21.67 -1.67
CA LYS A 153 -11.77 -20.54 -1.05
C LYS A 153 -10.83 -19.88 -0.05
N LEU A 154 -10.54 -18.60 -0.27
CA LEU A 154 -9.78 -17.78 0.66
C LEU A 154 -10.71 -16.80 1.37
N THR A 155 -10.74 -16.85 2.70
CA THR A 155 -11.47 -15.88 3.51
C THR A 155 -10.59 -14.69 3.83
N ARG A 156 -11.21 -13.51 4.06
CA ARG A 156 -10.48 -12.33 4.56
C ARG A 156 -9.76 -12.62 5.88
N ALA A 157 -10.41 -13.34 6.79
CA ALA A 157 -9.80 -13.71 8.06
C ALA A 157 -8.51 -14.54 7.87
N LYS A 158 -8.52 -15.51 6.95
CA LYS A 158 -7.33 -16.29 6.62
C LYS A 158 -6.26 -15.46 5.95
N PHE A 159 -6.64 -14.58 5.03
CA PHE A 159 -5.72 -13.64 4.39
C PHE A 159 -5.04 -12.73 5.41
N GLU A 160 -5.79 -12.17 6.34
CA GLU A 160 -5.26 -11.32 7.41
C GLU A 160 -4.33 -12.09 8.35
N GLU A 161 -4.62 -13.35 8.64
CA GLU A 161 -3.72 -14.25 9.39
C GLU A 161 -2.39 -14.46 8.65
N LEU A 162 -2.44 -14.75 7.35
CA LEU A 162 -1.26 -14.97 6.51
C LEU A 162 -0.35 -13.74 6.40
N THR A 163 -0.89 -12.55 6.56
CA THR A 163 -0.22 -11.27 6.30
C THR A 163 -0.05 -10.39 7.54
N HIS A 164 -0.42 -10.90 8.72
CA HIS A 164 -0.42 -10.12 9.95
C HIS A 164 0.95 -9.49 10.28
N ASP A 165 2.03 -10.24 10.11
CA ASP A 165 3.39 -9.75 10.35
C ASP A 165 3.80 -8.64 9.38
N LEU A 166 3.32 -8.68 8.12
CA LEU A 166 3.55 -7.62 7.16
C LEU A 166 2.86 -6.31 7.58
N LEU A 167 1.63 -6.42 8.05
CA LEU A 167 0.89 -5.27 8.57
C LEU A 167 1.57 -4.67 9.80
N GLU A 168 2.04 -5.50 10.72
CA GLU A 168 2.78 -5.07 11.91
C GLU A 168 4.06 -4.29 11.58
N ARG A 169 4.73 -4.62 10.47
CA ARG A 169 5.92 -3.89 10.00
C ARG A 169 5.65 -2.42 9.67
N THR A 170 4.41 -2.04 9.40
CA THR A 170 4.05 -0.64 9.11
C THR A 170 4.01 0.23 10.36
N LYS A 171 3.87 -0.34 11.54
CA LYS A 171 3.76 0.40 12.81
C LYS A 171 5.01 1.19 13.14
N LYS A 172 6.18 0.56 13.02
CA LYS A 172 7.45 1.20 13.38
C LYS A 172 7.72 2.48 12.60
N PRO A 173 7.64 2.53 11.26
CA PRO A 173 7.82 3.76 10.50
C PRO A 173 6.86 4.88 10.91
N VAL A 174 5.61 4.57 11.21
CA VAL A 174 4.64 5.56 11.70
C VAL A 174 5.08 6.16 13.03
N LEU A 175 5.48 5.33 13.98
CA LEU A 175 5.96 5.78 15.29
C LEU A 175 7.27 6.57 15.19
N ASP A 176 8.17 6.14 14.31
CA ASP A 176 9.46 6.80 14.06
C ASP A 176 9.25 8.24 13.53
N VAL A 177 8.32 8.42 12.59
CA VAL A 177 7.98 9.74 12.03
C VAL A 177 7.42 10.68 13.09
N ILE A 178 6.52 10.19 13.94
CA ILE A 178 5.93 10.96 15.04
C ILE A 178 7.02 11.39 16.03
N LYS A 179 7.90 10.48 16.39
CA LYS A 179 9.02 10.74 17.29
C LYS A 179 10.02 11.74 16.71
N GLU A 180 10.41 11.56 15.45
CA GLU A 180 11.38 12.43 14.76
C GLU A 180 10.84 13.87 14.63
N ALA A 181 9.56 14.02 14.35
CA ALA A 181 8.91 15.32 14.27
C ALA A 181 8.73 16.00 15.64
N GLY A 182 8.91 15.27 16.74
CA GLY A 182 8.74 15.78 18.09
C GLY A 182 7.30 16.14 18.46
N VAL A 183 6.34 15.47 17.83
CA VAL A 183 4.91 15.69 18.04
C VAL A 183 4.28 14.48 18.74
N THR A 184 3.07 14.68 19.27
CA THR A 184 2.25 13.60 19.82
C THR A 184 1.21 13.13 18.80
N ILE A 185 0.74 11.90 18.93
CA ILE A 185 -0.34 11.35 18.08
C ILE A 185 -1.58 12.23 18.08
N SER A 186 -1.94 12.82 19.23
CA SER A 186 -3.10 13.68 19.38
C SER A 186 -3.01 15.00 18.61
N GLU A 187 -1.82 15.44 18.25
CA GLU A 187 -1.60 16.65 17.46
C GLU A 187 -1.85 16.43 15.95
N ILE A 188 -1.93 15.19 15.49
CA ILE A 188 -2.24 14.87 14.10
C ILE A 188 -3.68 15.21 13.81
N SER A 189 -3.90 16.11 12.85
CA SER A 189 -5.23 16.61 12.47
C SER A 189 -5.95 15.67 11.50
N GLU A 190 -5.19 15.13 10.54
CA GLU A 190 -5.68 14.28 9.45
C GLU A 190 -4.73 13.13 9.16
N VAL A 191 -5.29 12.00 8.77
CA VAL A 191 -4.54 10.87 8.21
C VAL A 191 -5.08 10.58 6.82
N ILE A 192 -4.21 10.52 5.84
CA ILE A 192 -4.57 10.16 4.47
C ILE A 192 -3.87 8.88 4.04
N LEU A 193 -4.61 8.04 3.33
CA LEU A 193 -4.14 6.79 2.78
C LEU A 193 -3.86 6.94 1.29
N VAL A 194 -2.68 6.51 0.87
CA VAL A 194 -2.22 6.52 -0.51
C VAL A 194 -1.75 5.13 -0.90
N GLY A 195 -1.91 4.79 -2.17
CA GLY A 195 -1.59 3.48 -2.70
C GLY A 195 -2.76 2.50 -2.64
N GLY A 196 -2.91 1.70 -3.68
CA GLY A 196 -4.03 0.76 -3.83
C GLY A 196 -4.13 -0.26 -2.69
N SER A 197 -3.00 -0.63 -2.08
CA SER A 197 -2.94 -1.58 -0.96
C SER A 197 -3.59 -1.03 0.32
N THR A 198 -3.74 0.28 0.46
CA THR A 198 -4.45 0.89 1.59
C THR A 198 -5.97 0.69 1.54
N ARG A 199 -6.50 0.14 0.46
CA ARG A 199 -7.90 -0.28 0.37
C ARG A 199 -8.22 -1.52 1.20
N MET A 200 -7.22 -2.28 1.61
CA MET A 200 -7.39 -3.40 2.53
C MET A 200 -7.96 -2.92 3.86
N PRO A 201 -9.08 -3.50 4.35
CA PRO A 201 -9.71 -3.07 5.61
C PRO A 201 -8.75 -3.09 6.81
N ALA A 202 -7.86 -4.07 6.87
CA ALA A 202 -6.87 -4.19 7.95
C ALA A 202 -5.94 -2.97 8.05
N VAL A 203 -5.64 -2.31 6.95
CA VAL A 203 -4.81 -1.08 6.93
C VAL A 203 -5.56 0.07 7.60
N SER A 204 -6.82 0.30 7.23
CA SER A 204 -7.65 1.34 7.85
C SER A 204 -7.83 1.12 9.36
N GLU A 205 -8.03 -0.13 9.76
CA GLU A 205 -8.17 -0.51 11.19
C GLU A 205 -6.87 -0.26 11.96
N LEU A 206 -5.72 -0.63 11.39
CA LEU A 206 -4.41 -0.37 11.99
C LEU A 206 -4.15 1.13 12.18
N VAL A 207 -4.40 1.93 11.15
CA VAL A 207 -4.20 3.38 11.19
C VAL A 207 -5.11 4.01 12.25
N LYS A 208 -6.36 3.59 12.33
CA LYS A 208 -7.29 4.03 13.35
C LYS A 208 -6.83 3.66 14.77
N GLU A 209 -6.34 2.44 14.95
CA GLU A 209 -5.79 1.98 16.23
C GLU A 209 -4.57 2.81 16.65
N LEU A 210 -3.61 3.06 15.72
CA LEU A 210 -2.39 3.80 15.99
C LEU A 210 -2.63 5.29 16.26
N THR A 211 -3.55 5.92 15.53
CA THR A 211 -3.73 7.38 15.53
C THR A 211 -4.99 7.84 16.29
N GLY A 212 -5.91 6.94 16.57
CA GLY A 212 -7.22 7.26 17.14
C GLY A 212 -8.14 8.01 16.17
N ARG A 213 -7.79 8.11 14.89
CA ARG A 213 -8.55 8.83 13.86
C ARG A 213 -8.93 7.92 12.69
N GLU A 214 -10.14 8.13 12.19
CA GLU A 214 -10.53 7.54 10.91
C GLU A 214 -9.69 8.15 9.77
N PRO A 215 -9.08 7.34 8.90
CA PRO A 215 -8.42 7.85 7.72
C PRO A 215 -9.39 8.57 6.78
N ASN A 216 -8.92 9.64 6.14
CA ASN A 216 -9.68 10.33 5.12
C ASN A 216 -9.79 9.44 3.87
N LYS A 217 -10.99 9.24 3.37
CA LYS A 217 -11.32 8.41 2.20
C LYS A 217 -11.93 9.21 1.04
N GLY A 218 -11.77 10.52 1.05
CA GLY A 218 -12.38 11.42 0.07
C GLY A 218 -11.83 11.31 -1.35
N VAL A 219 -10.69 10.71 -1.53
CA VAL A 219 -10.01 10.55 -2.82
C VAL A 219 -9.68 9.07 -3.06
N ASN A 220 -9.63 8.69 -4.34
CA ASN A 220 -9.18 7.35 -4.74
C ASN A 220 -7.69 7.19 -4.46
N PRO A 221 -7.29 6.30 -3.55
CA PRO A 221 -5.90 6.12 -3.19
C PRO A 221 -5.07 5.51 -4.29
#